data_523c0c3311491a3dac8a38a499fa9b77
#
_entry.id   523c0c3311491a3dac8a38a499fa9b77
#
_cell.length_a   1.000
_cell.length_b   1.000
_cell.length_c   1.000
_cell.angle_alpha   90.00
_cell.angle_beta   90.00
_cell.angle_gamma   90.00
#
_symmetry.space_group_name_H-M   'P 1'
#
loop_
_entity.id
_entity.type
_entity.pdbx_description
1 polymer ?
#
loop_
_entity_poly.entity_id
_entity_poly.type
_entity_poly.pdbx_seq_one_letter_code
_entity_poly.pdbx_strand_id
1 'polypeptide(L)'
;QQDGDAGRIVLSVENVRDCIDLTVEAFNLAEKYQVPVLLLSDGSLAFSTQSVPYPDPDAYAIENRKRWDGEGEYKRYAFTADGISPMCDPGTPGGMHMATGLEHNEAGAPNYTPANHEAMQAKRFGKLATVTADFPEAEVDGDEDEADLGIIAWGSTIGVVREAVTRLRAEGHAVKGFYPKLLWPMAV
;
A
#
# COMPACT_ATOMS: atom_id res chain seq x y z
N GLN A 1 5.74 -15.25 -4.99
CA GLN A 1 4.50 -15.49 -5.73
C GLN A 1 3.41 -15.82 -4.71
N GLN A 2 2.36 -15.00 -4.63
CA GLN A 2 1.19 -15.31 -3.80
C GLN A 2 0.10 -15.88 -4.70
N ASP A 3 -0.54 -16.93 -4.22
CA ASP A 3 -1.75 -17.43 -4.86
C ASP A 3 -2.86 -16.38 -4.79
N GLY A 4 -3.69 -16.30 -5.82
CA GLY A 4 -4.47 -15.18 -6.28
C GLY A 4 -5.40 -14.44 -5.31
N ASP A 5 -5.71 -14.97 -4.14
CA ASP A 5 -6.81 -14.48 -3.30
C ASP A 5 -6.41 -13.48 -2.20
N ALA A 6 -5.14 -13.07 -2.16
CA ALA A 6 -4.64 -12.12 -1.17
C ALA A 6 -4.33 -10.77 -1.80
N GLY A 7 -5.08 -9.77 -1.39
CA GLY A 7 -4.76 -8.37 -1.70
C GLY A 7 -3.44 -7.97 -1.05
N ARG A 8 -2.70 -7.09 -1.72
CA ARG A 8 -1.44 -6.53 -1.23
C ARG A 8 -1.31 -5.08 -1.62
N ILE A 9 -0.43 -4.35 -0.95
CA ILE A 9 0.01 -3.03 -1.34
C ILE A 9 1.48 -3.12 -1.71
N VAL A 10 1.90 -2.41 -2.75
CA VAL A 10 3.29 -2.40 -3.21
C VAL A 10 3.78 -0.97 -3.29
N LEU A 11 4.81 -0.66 -2.52
CA LEU A 11 5.50 0.62 -2.50
C LEU A 11 6.90 0.48 -3.10
N SER A 12 7.43 1.56 -3.64
CA SER A 12 8.82 1.64 -4.11
C SER A 12 9.51 2.86 -3.55
N VAL A 13 10.74 2.69 -3.08
CA VAL A 13 11.60 3.76 -2.56
C VAL A 13 12.46 4.33 -3.68
N GLU A 14 12.61 5.65 -3.72
CA GLU A 14 13.41 6.38 -4.70
C GLU A 14 14.85 6.62 -4.22
N ASN A 15 15.00 6.90 -2.93
CA ASN A 15 16.26 7.33 -2.33
C ASN A 15 16.38 6.85 -0.88
N VAL A 16 17.51 7.15 -0.22
CA VAL A 16 17.77 6.71 1.17
C VAL A 16 16.77 7.31 2.16
N ARG A 17 16.31 8.54 1.95
CA ARG A 17 15.29 9.17 2.80
C ARG A 17 13.96 8.42 2.70
N ASP A 18 13.54 8.07 1.50
CA ASP A 18 12.33 7.27 1.27
C ASP A 18 12.39 5.89 1.96
N CYS A 19 13.59 5.30 2.09
CA CYS A 19 13.72 4.04 2.84
C CYS A 19 13.25 4.18 4.29
N ILE A 20 13.42 5.35 4.89
CA ILE A 20 12.95 5.63 6.26
C ILE A 20 11.43 5.92 6.23
N ASP A 21 11.03 6.93 5.47
CA ASP A 21 9.67 7.45 5.49
C ASP A 21 8.65 6.40 5.01
N LEU A 22 8.93 5.72 3.89
CA LEU A 22 8.03 4.70 3.36
C LEU A 22 8.07 3.38 4.16
N THR A 23 9.09 3.14 4.97
CA THR A 23 9.03 2.01 5.92
C THR A 23 7.96 2.26 6.99
N VAL A 24 7.92 3.45 7.58
CA VAL A 24 6.86 3.81 8.55
C VAL A 24 5.50 3.72 7.88
N GLU A 25 5.36 4.29 6.67
CA GLU A 25 4.12 4.27 5.92
C GLU A 25 3.68 2.84 5.55
N ALA A 26 4.62 1.95 5.23
CA ALA A 26 4.31 0.55 4.96
C ALA A 26 3.69 -0.15 6.17
N PHE A 27 4.17 0.14 7.39
CA PHE A 27 3.57 -0.37 8.62
C PHE A 27 2.18 0.25 8.86
N ASN A 28 2.01 1.55 8.66
CA ASN A 28 0.73 2.23 8.78
C ASN A 28 -0.32 1.61 7.84
N LEU A 29 0.03 1.44 6.57
CA LEU A 29 -0.86 0.81 5.59
C LEU A 29 -1.18 -0.64 5.94
N ALA A 30 -0.18 -1.41 6.42
CA ALA A 30 -0.38 -2.79 6.83
C ALA A 30 -1.34 -2.90 8.03
N GLU A 31 -1.24 -2.01 9.00
CA GLU A 31 -2.14 -1.95 10.15
C GLU A 31 -3.54 -1.45 9.76
N LYS A 32 -3.62 -0.37 8.97
CA LYS A 32 -4.89 0.22 8.52
C LYS A 32 -5.70 -0.76 7.69
N TYR A 33 -5.09 -1.31 6.63
CA TYR A 33 -5.77 -2.16 5.65
C TYR A 33 -5.76 -3.65 5.98
N GLN A 34 -4.96 -4.08 6.96
CA GLN A 34 -4.78 -5.48 7.32
C GLN A 34 -4.47 -6.35 6.09
N VAL A 35 -3.45 -5.94 5.32
CA VAL A 35 -2.91 -6.64 4.15
C VAL A 35 -1.39 -6.62 4.19
N PRO A 36 -0.70 -7.56 3.51
CA PRO A 36 0.74 -7.45 3.30
C PRO A 36 1.08 -6.18 2.50
N VAL A 37 2.11 -5.48 2.95
CA VAL A 37 2.71 -4.36 2.23
C VAL A 37 4.12 -4.76 1.82
N LEU A 38 4.42 -4.64 0.54
CA LEU A 38 5.74 -4.92 -0.04
C LEU A 38 6.44 -3.59 -0.29
N LEU A 39 7.57 -3.38 0.34
CA LEU A 39 8.44 -2.23 0.08
C LEU A 39 9.56 -2.68 -0.84
N LEU A 40 9.54 -2.22 -2.08
CA LEU A 40 10.52 -2.59 -3.11
C LEU A 40 11.70 -1.63 -3.07
N SER A 41 12.88 -2.20 -3.06
CA SER A 41 14.16 -1.52 -3.25
C SER A 41 14.93 -2.24 -4.34
N ASP A 42 16.01 -1.64 -4.82
CA ASP A 42 16.89 -2.22 -5.83
C ASP A 42 18.36 -2.21 -5.39
N GLY A 43 19.22 -2.91 -6.14
CA GLY A 43 20.64 -3.04 -5.82
C GLY A 43 21.40 -1.72 -5.83
N SER A 44 21.02 -0.78 -6.70
CA SER A 44 21.66 0.55 -6.75
C SER A 44 21.41 1.30 -5.45
N LEU A 45 20.17 1.31 -5.00
CA LEU A 45 19.79 1.96 -3.75
C LEU A 45 20.37 1.26 -2.52
N ALA A 46 20.41 -0.08 -2.52
CA ALA A 46 20.96 -0.87 -1.42
C ALA A 46 22.47 -0.62 -1.17
N PHE A 47 23.21 -0.26 -2.22
CA PHE A 47 24.63 0.12 -2.12
C PHE A 47 24.87 1.63 -2.05
N SER A 48 23.82 2.44 -2.10
CA SER A 48 23.92 3.90 -2.01
C SER A 48 24.19 4.35 -0.57
N THR A 49 24.90 5.49 -0.47
CA THR A 49 25.08 6.21 0.79
C THR A 49 24.66 7.66 0.58
N GLN A 50 23.81 8.16 1.46
CA GLN A 50 23.32 9.55 1.39
C GLN A 50 23.27 10.13 2.81
N SER A 51 23.70 11.39 2.95
CA SER A 51 23.46 12.14 4.18
C SER A 51 22.00 12.61 4.20
N VAL A 52 21.29 12.22 5.22
CA VAL A 52 19.89 12.64 5.44
C VAL A 52 19.78 13.26 6.84
N PRO A 53 18.89 14.25 7.05
CA PRO A 53 18.56 14.72 8.39
C PRO A 53 18.11 13.54 9.26
N TYR A 54 18.49 13.55 10.52
CA TYR A 54 18.00 12.54 11.47
C TYR A 54 16.47 12.61 11.53
N PRO A 55 15.76 11.51 11.34
CA PRO A 55 14.32 11.54 11.37
C PRO A 55 13.81 11.87 12.78
N ASP A 56 12.84 12.79 12.84
CA ASP A 56 12.11 13.07 14.07
C ASP A 56 11.01 12.03 14.24
N PRO A 57 11.06 11.16 15.28
CA PRO A 57 10.04 10.15 15.48
C PRO A 57 8.64 10.75 15.70
N ASP A 58 8.55 11.95 16.28
CA ASP A 58 7.27 12.61 16.58
C ASP A 58 6.62 13.23 15.34
N ALA A 59 7.36 13.32 14.22
CA ALA A 59 6.80 13.78 12.95
C ALA A 59 5.99 12.72 12.20
N TYR A 60 6.05 11.45 12.63
CA TYR A 60 5.32 10.37 11.99
C TYR A 60 3.99 10.10 12.70
N ALA A 61 2.89 10.21 11.96
CA ALA A 61 1.62 9.66 12.41
C ALA A 61 1.72 8.13 12.44
N ILE A 62 1.24 7.52 13.52
CA ILE A 62 1.25 6.06 13.66
C ILE A 62 -0.20 5.56 13.63
N GLU A 63 -0.50 4.77 12.61
CA GLU A 63 -1.79 4.12 12.47
C GLU A 63 -1.84 2.86 13.33
N ASN A 64 -2.99 2.66 13.97
CA ASN A 64 -3.28 1.46 14.72
C ASN A 64 -4.38 0.66 14.03
N ARG A 65 -4.25 -0.64 14.08
CA ARG A 65 -5.22 -1.58 13.56
C ARG A 65 -6.60 -1.38 14.22
N LYS A 66 -7.65 -1.43 13.41
CA LYS A 66 -9.03 -1.34 13.86
C LYS A 66 -9.31 -2.41 14.92
N ARG A 67 -9.74 -1.99 16.11
CA ARG A 67 -10.02 -2.88 17.24
C ARG A 67 -11.51 -3.12 17.41
N TRP A 68 -11.85 -4.33 17.86
CA TRP A 68 -13.19 -4.65 18.33
C TRP A 68 -13.44 -3.96 19.67
N ASP A 69 -14.62 -3.36 19.83
CA ASP A 69 -15.04 -2.61 21.00
C ASP A 69 -15.49 -3.47 22.19
N GLY A 70 -15.59 -4.79 21.98
CA GLY A 70 -16.07 -5.73 23.02
C GLY A 70 -17.58 -5.93 23.01
N GLU A 71 -18.31 -5.30 22.11
CA GLU A 71 -19.77 -5.40 22.05
C GLU A 71 -20.25 -6.40 20.99
N GLY A 72 -21.30 -7.13 21.34
CA GLY A 72 -21.95 -8.08 20.45
C GLY A 72 -21.13 -9.36 20.19
N GLU A 73 -21.50 -10.10 19.15
CA GLU A 73 -20.80 -11.29 18.72
C GLU A 73 -19.56 -10.92 17.91
N TYR A 74 -18.38 -11.35 18.35
CA TYR A 74 -17.15 -11.13 17.60
C TYR A 74 -17.04 -12.02 16.37
N LYS A 75 -16.85 -11.40 15.22
CA LYS A 75 -16.56 -12.08 13.94
C LYS A 75 -15.27 -11.52 13.37
N ARG A 76 -14.19 -12.33 13.40
CA ARG A 76 -12.86 -11.89 12.93
C ARG A 76 -12.87 -11.37 11.49
N TYR A 77 -13.73 -11.91 10.66
CA TYR A 77 -13.83 -11.59 9.24
C TYR A 77 -15.15 -10.92 8.86
N ALA A 78 -15.79 -10.23 9.81
CA ALA A 78 -17.06 -9.54 9.60
C ALA A 78 -17.03 -8.67 8.34
N PHE A 79 -18.15 -8.64 7.61
CA PHE A 79 -18.36 -7.67 6.55
C PHE A 79 -18.61 -6.29 7.17
N THR A 80 -17.82 -5.31 6.75
CA THR A 80 -17.89 -3.91 7.18
C THR A 80 -17.97 -3.01 5.97
N ALA A 81 -18.47 -1.79 6.13
CA ALA A 81 -18.63 -0.85 5.02
C ALA A 81 -17.29 -0.52 4.32
N ASP A 82 -16.20 -0.50 5.09
CA ASP A 82 -14.83 -0.24 4.63
C ASP A 82 -14.07 -1.53 4.24
N GLY A 83 -14.69 -2.70 4.39
CA GLY A 83 -14.04 -4.01 4.15
C GLY A 83 -12.96 -4.40 5.17
N ILE A 84 -12.74 -3.58 6.23
CA ILE A 84 -11.72 -3.78 7.25
C ILE A 84 -12.36 -4.29 8.53
N SER A 85 -12.24 -5.58 8.80
CA SER A 85 -12.82 -6.21 9.99
C SER A 85 -12.04 -5.81 11.25
N PRO A 86 -12.71 -5.51 12.36
CA PRO A 86 -12.02 -5.24 13.61
C PRO A 86 -11.31 -6.48 14.14
N MET A 87 -10.19 -6.28 14.80
CA MET A 87 -9.43 -7.33 15.49
C MET A 87 -9.58 -7.19 17.01
N CYS A 88 -9.59 -8.31 17.69
CA CYS A 88 -9.41 -8.34 19.14
C CYS A 88 -8.03 -8.90 19.51
N ASP A 89 -7.55 -8.50 20.68
CA ASP A 89 -6.30 -9.04 21.20
C ASP A 89 -6.51 -10.45 21.77
N PRO A 90 -5.50 -11.34 21.71
CA PRO A 90 -5.55 -12.63 22.36
C PRO A 90 -5.88 -12.49 23.85
N GLY A 91 -6.84 -13.27 24.34
CA GLY A 91 -7.31 -13.20 25.73
C GLY A 91 -8.46 -12.22 26.01
N THR A 92 -8.89 -11.44 25.00
CA THR A 92 -10.08 -10.58 25.15
C THR A 92 -11.33 -11.44 25.41
N PRO A 93 -12.08 -11.19 26.49
CA PRO A 93 -13.33 -11.91 26.73
C PRO A 93 -14.30 -11.75 25.56
N GLY A 94 -14.89 -12.86 25.10
CA GLY A 94 -15.79 -12.87 23.93
C GLY A 94 -15.09 -12.83 22.57
N GLY A 95 -13.77 -12.60 22.53
CA GLY A 95 -13.01 -12.48 21.29
C GLY A 95 -12.48 -13.80 20.72
N MET A 96 -12.83 -14.94 21.29
CA MET A 96 -12.43 -16.25 20.78
C MET A 96 -13.04 -16.49 19.40
N HIS A 97 -12.20 -16.86 18.43
CA HIS A 97 -12.61 -17.07 17.05
C HIS A 97 -11.78 -18.15 16.37
N MET A 98 -12.28 -18.67 15.27
CA MET A 98 -11.53 -19.59 14.41
C MET A 98 -10.70 -18.80 13.40
N ALA A 99 -9.43 -19.15 13.25
CA ALA A 99 -8.55 -18.68 12.19
C ALA A 99 -8.04 -19.88 11.41
N THR A 100 -8.63 -20.14 10.26
CA THR A 100 -8.25 -21.24 9.38
C THR A 100 -7.48 -20.73 8.17
N GLY A 101 -6.58 -21.54 7.61
CA GLY A 101 -5.92 -21.30 6.32
C GLY A 101 -6.79 -21.63 5.10
N LEU A 102 -8.05 -22.05 5.33
CA LEU A 102 -8.99 -22.43 4.27
C LEU A 102 -9.91 -21.25 3.93
N GLU A 103 -10.64 -21.36 2.80
CA GLU A 103 -11.72 -20.41 2.51
C GLU A 103 -12.77 -20.47 3.62
N HIS A 104 -13.17 -19.31 4.14
CA HIS A 104 -13.93 -19.23 5.38
C HIS A 104 -15.03 -18.16 5.31
N ASN A 105 -15.97 -18.26 6.23
CA ASN A 105 -17.01 -17.25 6.43
C ASN A 105 -16.55 -16.15 7.42
N GLU A 106 -17.44 -15.24 7.77
CA GLU A 106 -17.19 -14.14 8.72
C GLU A 106 -16.69 -14.59 10.10
N ALA A 107 -17.12 -15.78 10.56
CA ALA A 107 -16.71 -16.34 11.85
C ALA A 107 -15.37 -17.10 11.77
N GLY A 108 -14.80 -17.26 10.58
CA GLY A 108 -13.56 -18.01 10.35
C GLY A 108 -13.76 -19.51 10.14
N ALA A 109 -15.00 -19.99 10.15
CA ALA A 109 -15.30 -21.40 9.85
C ALA A 109 -15.18 -21.68 8.36
N PRO A 110 -14.66 -22.86 7.94
CA PRO A 110 -14.54 -23.23 6.53
C PRO A 110 -15.87 -23.12 5.78
N ASN A 111 -15.86 -22.47 4.62
CA ASN A 111 -17.03 -22.34 3.76
C ASN A 111 -16.60 -22.19 2.30
N TYR A 112 -16.89 -23.23 1.49
CA TYR A 112 -16.47 -23.32 0.09
C TYR A 112 -17.61 -23.03 -0.90
N THR A 113 -18.72 -22.46 -0.45
CA THR A 113 -19.81 -22.09 -1.36
C THR A 113 -19.37 -20.95 -2.29
N PRO A 114 -19.74 -20.98 -3.59
CA PRO A 114 -19.40 -19.93 -4.53
C PRO A 114 -19.82 -18.52 -4.05
N ALA A 115 -20.99 -18.40 -3.46
CA ALA A 115 -21.49 -17.13 -2.93
C ALA A 115 -20.62 -16.57 -1.79
N ASN A 116 -20.12 -17.43 -0.87
CA ASN A 116 -19.21 -17.00 0.18
C ASN A 116 -17.86 -16.58 -0.40
N HIS A 117 -17.34 -17.35 -1.35
CA HIS A 117 -16.07 -17.03 -2.02
C HIS A 117 -16.16 -15.66 -2.71
N GLU A 118 -17.17 -15.42 -3.51
CA GLU A 118 -17.39 -14.14 -4.19
C GLU A 118 -17.48 -12.97 -3.20
N ALA A 119 -18.27 -13.11 -2.14
CA ALA A 119 -18.43 -12.08 -1.12
C ALA A 119 -17.11 -11.80 -0.37
N MET A 120 -16.35 -12.83 -0.01
CA MET A 120 -15.06 -12.66 0.65
C MET A 120 -14.01 -12.05 -0.27
N GLN A 121 -14.00 -12.40 -1.55
CA GLN A 121 -13.15 -11.78 -2.57
C GLN A 121 -13.48 -10.29 -2.74
N ALA A 122 -14.75 -9.96 -2.92
CA ALA A 122 -15.20 -8.57 -3.03
C ALA A 122 -14.77 -7.75 -1.81
N LYS A 123 -14.89 -8.31 -0.59
CA LYS A 123 -14.40 -7.66 0.64
C LYS A 123 -12.88 -7.46 0.65
N ARG A 124 -12.11 -8.52 0.33
CA ARG A 124 -10.63 -8.49 0.39
C ARG A 124 -10.03 -7.50 -0.59
N PHE A 125 -10.60 -7.41 -1.80
CA PHE A 125 -10.11 -6.50 -2.83
C PHE A 125 -10.78 -5.12 -2.78
N GLY A 126 -12.03 -5.04 -2.34
CA GLY A 126 -12.76 -3.77 -2.25
C GLY A 126 -12.07 -2.72 -1.38
N LYS A 127 -11.46 -3.13 -0.26
CA LYS A 127 -10.70 -2.22 0.61
C LYS A 127 -9.45 -1.63 -0.06
N LEU A 128 -8.89 -2.29 -1.09
CA LEU A 128 -7.73 -1.76 -1.80
C LEU A 128 -8.07 -0.55 -2.67
N ALA A 129 -9.33 -0.41 -3.08
CA ALA A 129 -9.76 0.73 -3.89
C ALA A 129 -9.65 2.07 -3.13
N THR A 130 -9.63 2.04 -1.79
CA THR A 130 -9.49 3.25 -0.97
C THR A 130 -8.03 3.62 -0.70
N VAL A 131 -7.07 2.73 -0.95
CA VAL A 131 -5.63 2.97 -0.70
C VAL A 131 -5.13 4.17 -1.52
N THR A 132 -5.56 4.27 -2.78
CA THR A 132 -5.14 5.36 -3.68
C THR A 132 -5.62 6.74 -3.23
N ALA A 133 -6.74 6.80 -2.50
CA ALA A 133 -7.25 8.05 -1.93
C ALA A 133 -6.52 8.47 -0.65
N ASP A 134 -5.95 7.51 0.06
CA ASP A 134 -5.23 7.73 1.32
C ASP A 134 -3.72 7.93 1.13
N PHE A 135 -3.17 7.53 -0.02
CA PHE A 135 -1.76 7.66 -0.33
C PHE A 135 -1.52 8.94 -1.15
N PRO A 136 -0.43 9.68 -0.92
CA PRO A 136 -0.11 10.87 -1.71
C PRO A 136 -0.10 10.59 -3.21
N GLU A 137 -0.62 11.54 -3.98
CA GLU A 137 -0.59 11.46 -5.44
C GLU A 137 0.85 11.31 -5.95
N ALA A 138 1.00 10.59 -7.05
CA ALA A 138 2.29 10.42 -7.68
C ALA A 138 2.77 11.77 -8.25
N GLU A 139 4.07 12.00 -8.14
CA GLU A 139 4.68 13.20 -8.70
C GLU A 139 4.63 13.17 -10.23
N VAL A 140 4.10 14.24 -10.79
CA VAL A 140 4.15 14.52 -12.23
C VAL A 140 5.13 15.67 -12.44
N ASP A 141 6.16 15.43 -13.24
CA ASP A 141 7.17 16.43 -13.59
C ASP A 141 6.89 16.94 -15.00
N GLY A 142 6.28 18.15 -15.11
CA GLY A 142 5.93 18.85 -16.35
C GLY A 142 4.45 19.21 -16.48
N ASP A 143 4.15 20.04 -17.48
CA ASP A 143 2.80 20.49 -17.77
C ASP A 143 1.97 19.32 -18.35
N GLU A 144 0.79 19.09 -17.78
CA GLU A 144 -0.05 17.94 -18.12
C GLU A 144 -0.61 17.99 -19.53
N ASP A 145 -0.82 19.19 -20.08
CA ASP A 145 -1.60 19.41 -21.31
C ASP A 145 -0.77 19.40 -22.61
N GLU A 146 0.57 19.46 -22.56
CA GLU A 146 1.40 19.71 -23.75
C GLU A 146 2.55 18.71 -23.99
N ALA A 147 2.55 17.55 -23.36
CA ALA A 147 3.65 16.61 -23.55
C ALA A 147 3.37 15.59 -24.65
N ASP A 148 4.26 15.53 -25.66
CA ASP A 148 4.25 14.52 -26.71
C ASP A 148 4.75 13.15 -26.22
N LEU A 149 5.53 13.14 -25.13
CA LEU A 149 6.14 11.94 -24.54
C LEU A 149 6.02 11.94 -23.03
N GLY A 150 5.45 10.86 -22.47
CA GLY A 150 5.45 10.59 -21.04
C GLY A 150 6.46 9.48 -20.70
N ILE A 151 7.27 9.69 -19.65
CA ILE A 151 8.21 8.69 -19.15
C ILE A 151 7.79 8.29 -17.74
N ILE A 152 7.52 6.99 -17.52
CA ILE A 152 7.21 6.45 -16.21
C ILE A 152 8.47 5.83 -15.64
N ALA A 153 8.82 6.19 -14.39
CA ALA A 153 9.94 5.61 -13.67
C ALA A 153 9.61 5.39 -12.20
N TRP A 154 10.21 4.38 -11.59
CA TRP A 154 10.11 4.09 -10.17
C TRP A 154 11.44 3.55 -9.63
N GLY A 155 11.62 3.59 -8.31
CA GLY A 155 12.86 3.15 -7.68
C GLY A 155 14.03 4.08 -7.95
N SER A 156 15.24 3.55 -7.92
CA SER A 156 16.48 4.32 -8.16
C SER A 156 16.57 4.92 -9.57
N THR A 157 15.73 4.46 -10.52
CA THR A 157 15.71 4.99 -11.89
C THR A 157 15.09 6.38 -11.99
N ILE A 158 14.31 6.82 -10.99
CA ILE A 158 13.67 8.14 -10.98
C ILE A 158 14.70 9.26 -11.16
N GLY A 159 15.82 9.22 -10.43
CA GLY A 159 16.84 10.25 -10.53
C GLY A 159 17.43 10.39 -11.94
N VAL A 160 17.67 9.27 -12.61
CA VAL A 160 18.16 9.24 -13.99
C VAL A 160 17.13 9.80 -14.97
N VAL A 161 15.86 9.44 -14.77
CA VAL A 161 14.76 9.91 -15.64
C VAL A 161 14.49 11.40 -15.43
N ARG A 162 14.54 11.93 -14.20
CA ARG A 162 14.43 13.36 -13.94
C ARG A 162 15.50 14.16 -14.71
N GLU A 163 16.74 13.69 -14.67
CA GLU A 163 17.83 14.32 -15.40
C GLU A 163 17.58 14.27 -16.92
N ALA A 164 17.15 13.13 -17.43
CA ALA A 164 16.83 12.97 -18.85
C ALA A 164 15.69 13.90 -19.28
N VAL A 165 14.60 13.97 -18.50
CA VAL A 165 13.46 14.88 -18.73
C VAL A 165 13.93 16.34 -18.73
N THR A 166 14.78 16.74 -17.78
CA THR A 166 15.32 18.08 -17.68
C THR A 166 16.13 18.44 -18.94
N ARG A 167 16.99 17.54 -19.42
CA ARG A 167 17.81 17.77 -20.62
C ARG A 167 16.97 17.85 -21.87
N LEU A 168 16.04 16.91 -22.07
CA LEU A 168 15.16 16.91 -23.24
C LEU A 168 14.34 18.18 -23.34
N ARG A 169 13.84 18.70 -22.21
CA ARG A 169 13.15 19.99 -22.20
C ARG A 169 14.07 21.15 -22.56
N ALA A 170 15.30 21.15 -22.09
CA ALA A 170 16.27 22.17 -22.46
C ALA A 170 16.60 22.17 -23.97
N GLU A 171 16.42 21.01 -24.64
CA GLU A 171 16.53 20.84 -26.07
C GLU A 171 15.24 21.17 -26.85
N GLY A 172 14.17 21.56 -26.14
CA GLY A 172 12.89 21.98 -26.73
C GLY A 172 11.88 20.83 -26.95
N HIS A 173 12.10 19.66 -26.37
CA HIS A 173 11.14 18.55 -26.43
C HIS A 173 10.06 18.66 -25.36
N ALA A 174 8.81 18.42 -25.73
CA ALA A 174 7.67 18.38 -24.83
C ALA A 174 7.59 17.01 -24.12
N VAL A 175 8.27 16.86 -22.98
CA VAL A 175 8.40 15.60 -22.24
C VAL A 175 7.95 15.78 -20.81
N LYS A 176 7.21 14.81 -20.27
CA LYS A 176 6.86 14.74 -18.84
C LYS A 176 7.29 13.41 -18.20
N GLY A 177 7.58 13.48 -16.89
CA GLY A 177 7.87 12.33 -16.05
C GLY A 177 6.71 12.02 -15.12
N PHE A 178 6.48 10.74 -14.82
CA PHE A 178 5.53 10.27 -13.81
C PHE A 178 6.25 9.32 -12.87
N TYR A 179 6.25 9.62 -11.57
CA TYR A 179 7.10 8.94 -10.58
C TYR A 179 6.27 8.35 -9.43
N PRO A 180 5.57 7.22 -9.66
CA PRO A 180 4.74 6.60 -8.64
C PRO A 180 5.59 5.94 -7.55
N LYS A 181 5.25 6.21 -6.28
CA LYS A 181 5.76 5.48 -5.12
C LYS A 181 4.81 4.36 -4.69
N LEU A 182 3.50 4.52 -4.93
CA LEU A 182 2.51 3.45 -4.81
C LEU A 182 2.39 2.73 -6.15
N LEU A 183 2.94 1.51 -6.23
CA LEU A 183 2.93 0.72 -7.45
C LEU A 183 1.69 -0.17 -7.57
N TRP A 184 1.09 -0.52 -6.44
CA TRP A 184 -0.15 -1.29 -6.41
C TRP A 184 -0.93 -1.07 -5.10
N PRO A 185 -2.25 -0.78 -5.16
CA PRO A 185 -2.97 -0.39 -6.37
C PRO A 185 -2.44 0.94 -6.92
N MET A 186 -2.33 1.06 -8.24
CA MET A 186 -1.87 2.30 -8.85
C MET A 186 -3.05 3.24 -9.04
N ALA A 187 -2.90 4.50 -8.62
CA ALA A 187 -3.79 5.58 -9.01
C ALA A 187 -3.49 5.94 -10.49
N VAL A 188 -4.47 5.87 -11.34
CA VAL A 188 -4.38 6.19 -12.77
C VAL A 188 -5.33 7.35 -13.06
#